data_7be330db5b31dac4e45ce8a70c55081f
#
_entry.id   7be330db5b31dac4e45ce8a70c55081f
#
_cell.length_a   1.000
_cell.length_b   1.000
_cell.length_c   1.000
_cell.angle_alpha   90.00
_cell.angle_beta   90.00
_cell.angle_gamma   90.00
#
_symmetry.space_group_name_H-M   'P 1'
#
loop_
_entity.id
_entity.type
_entity.pdbx_description
1 polymer ?
#
loop_
_entity_poly.entity_id
_entity_poly.type
_entity_poly.pdbx_seq_one_letter_code
_entity_poly.pdbx_strand_id
1 'polypeptide(L)'
;PIIAKPNAGLPSLDEKGQTVYDMGPEEFGADMELLLDAGAQILGGCCGTTPEHIRKMTHRLAGRPVPVHGNPTQRALTSERASLTFDLDGPFLIVGERINPTGKKKLQQELREGSFELVTQFAQEQEERGASILDVNMGMSGIDEKAMMLQALEEVTGVTKLPLSIDSSHVDVQEEALRRYPGRALINSISLESEKFEKLLPLAKKYGAMFVLLPLSDEGLPKNLNEKISIIEKIVARALELGMKKTDIIVDGLVATVGANKQAALETLETIRYCHRNGLATTCGLSNISFGLPERSCVNSAFLTMAIASGLTMAIANPSQDILVGAAFASDLLLNKEDSDIRYIEFSGQAKERREEADAKKEALL
;
A
#
# COMPACT_ATOMS: atom_id res chain seq x y z
N PRO A 1 -9.47 -10.26 -14.18
CA PRO A 1 -10.54 -10.57 -15.13
C PRO A 1 -11.26 -9.30 -15.61
N ILE A 2 -11.69 -9.30 -16.86
CA ILE A 2 -12.48 -8.22 -17.45
C ILE A 2 -13.94 -8.66 -17.46
N ILE A 3 -14.82 -7.81 -16.91
CA ILE A 3 -16.26 -8.03 -16.86
C ILE A 3 -16.91 -7.05 -17.84
N ALA A 4 -17.72 -7.53 -18.77
CA ALA A 4 -18.54 -6.71 -19.66
C ALA A 4 -20.03 -6.99 -19.41
N LYS A 5 -20.78 -5.96 -19.07
CA LYS A 5 -22.21 -6.02 -18.75
C LYS A 5 -22.95 -4.82 -19.35
N PRO A 6 -23.07 -4.75 -20.69
CA PRO A 6 -23.73 -3.65 -21.37
C PRO A 6 -25.25 -3.67 -21.22
N ASN A 7 -25.89 -2.54 -21.51
CA ASN A 7 -27.33 -2.48 -21.74
C ASN A 7 -27.69 -3.13 -23.09
N ALA A 8 -28.96 -3.45 -23.30
CA ALA A 8 -29.48 -3.90 -24.57
C ALA A 8 -29.80 -2.69 -25.51
N GLY A 9 -28.75 -1.98 -25.91
CA GLY A 9 -28.86 -0.77 -26.70
C GLY A 9 -28.93 0.50 -25.85
N LEU A 10 -29.31 1.61 -26.50
CA LEU A 10 -29.49 2.91 -25.86
C LEU A 10 -30.91 3.07 -25.31
N PRO A 11 -31.08 3.72 -24.13
CA PRO A 11 -32.40 3.97 -23.59
C PRO A 11 -33.16 5.04 -24.46
N SER A 12 -34.39 4.74 -24.78
CA SER A 12 -35.33 5.68 -25.41
C SER A 12 -36.67 5.68 -24.65
N LEU A 13 -37.53 6.66 -24.91
CA LEU A 13 -38.87 6.70 -24.33
C LEU A 13 -39.89 6.25 -25.38
N ASP A 14 -40.79 5.35 -25.00
CA ASP A 14 -41.94 4.98 -25.81
C ASP A 14 -43.03 6.06 -25.77
N GLU A 15 -44.12 5.86 -26.54
CA GLU A 15 -45.27 6.79 -26.61
C GLU A 15 -45.96 7.00 -25.25
N LYS A 16 -45.71 6.13 -24.27
CA LYS A 16 -46.27 6.20 -22.91
C LYS A 16 -45.26 6.80 -21.91
N GLY A 17 -44.09 7.24 -22.37
CA GLY A 17 -43.03 7.79 -21.53
C GLY A 17 -42.25 6.72 -20.70
N GLN A 18 -42.35 5.44 -21.08
CA GLN A 18 -41.59 4.37 -20.44
C GLN A 18 -40.25 4.18 -21.13
N THR A 19 -39.20 3.89 -20.33
CA THR A 19 -37.86 3.60 -20.87
C THR A 19 -37.88 2.24 -21.57
N VAL A 20 -37.51 2.23 -22.84
CA VAL A 20 -37.35 1.05 -23.67
C VAL A 20 -35.92 0.97 -24.23
N TYR A 21 -35.51 -0.24 -24.60
CA TYR A 21 -34.19 -0.54 -25.18
C TYR A 21 -34.45 -1.23 -26.52
N ASP A 22 -33.72 -0.85 -27.55
CA ASP A 22 -33.99 -1.21 -28.94
C ASP A 22 -33.20 -2.37 -29.49
N MET A 23 -32.11 -2.80 -28.77
CA MET A 23 -31.27 -3.94 -29.19
C MET A 23 -31.99 -5.26 -28.90
N GLY A 24 -32.18 -6.05 -29.93
CA GLY A 24 -32.80 -7.37 -29.82
C GLY A 24 -31.81 -8.47 -29.34
N PRO A 25 -32.35 -9.65 -28.93
CA PRO A 25 -31.53 -10.74 -28.41
C PRO A 25 -30.48 -11.28 -29.38
N GLU A 26 -30.76 -11.30 -30.69
CA GLU A 26 -29.79 -11.80 -31.70
C GLU A 26 -28.60 -10.84 -31.85
N GLU A 27 -28.86 -9.56 -31.95
CA GLU A 27 -27.85 -8.51 -32.07
C GLU A 27 -27.01 -8.45 -30.79
N PHE A 28 -27.65 -8.43 -29.62
CA PHE A 28 -26.98 -8.51 -28.34
C PHE A 28 -26.04 -9.70 -28.24
N GLY A 29 -26.49 -10.90 -28.67
CA GLY A 29 -25.66 -12.10 -28.68
C GLY A 29 -24.45 -11.98 -29.59
N ALA A 30 -24.59 -11.33 -30.76
CA ALA A 30 -23.48 -11.09 -31.68
C ALA A 30 -22.45 -10.10 -31.10
N ASP A 31 -22.90 -9.03 -30.47
CA ASP A 31 -22.02 -8.05 -29.82
C ASP A 31 -21.24 -8.65 -28.64
N MET A 32 -21.85 -9.61 -27.93
CA MET A 32 -21.14 -10.34 -26.87
C MET A 32 -19.98 -11.20 -27.41
N GLU A 33 -20.06 -11.72 -28.62
CA GLU A 33 -18.92 -12.39 -29.27
C GLU A 33 -17.76 -11.42 -29.50
N LEU A 34 -18.04 -10.19 -29.95
CA LEU A 34 -17.02 -9.15 -30.11
C LEU A 34 -16.36 -8.76 -28.78
N LEU A 35 -17.15 -8.69 -27.71
CA LEU A 35 -16.61 -8.41 -26.38
C LEU A 35 -15.74 -9.55 -25.85
N LEU A 36 -16.11 -10.82 -26.12
CA LEU A 36 -15.25 -11.96 -25.79
C LEU A 36 -13.93 -11.88 -26.57
N ASP A 37 -13.98 -11.60 -27.86
CA ASP A 37 -12.81 -11.48 -28.73
C ASP A 37 -11.91 -10.30 -28.34
N ALA A 38 -12.50 -9.22 -27.80
CA ALA A 38 -11.78 -8.10 -27.22
C ALA A 38 -11.18 -8.39 -25.83
N GLY A 39 -11.42 -9.60 -25.29
CA GLY A 39 -10.78 -10.07 -24.05
C GLY A 39 -11.68 -10.10 -22.80
N ALA A 40 -12.98 -9.84 -22.91
CA ALA A 40 -13.87 -9.97 -21.75
C ALA A 40 -14.00 -11.45 -21.33
N GLN A 41 -13.86 -11.74 -20.04
CA GLN A 41 -13.88 -13.09 -19.47
C GLN A 41 -15.22 -13.42 -18.81
N ILE A 42 -15.91 -12.42 -18.29
CA ILE A 42 -17.21 -12.54 -17.67
C ILE A 42 -18.17 -11.64 -18.45
N LEU A 43 -19.19 -12.22 -19.01
CA LEU A 43 -20.16 -11.54 -19.86
C LEU A 43 -21.56 -11.66 -19.27
N GLY A 44 -22.32 -10.59 -19.37
CA GLY A 44 -23.69 -10.52 -18.90
C GLY A 44 -24.43 -9.33 -19.48
N GLY A 45 -25.59 -9.05 -18.95
CA GLY A 45 -26.37 -7.90 -19.37
C GLY A 45 -26.73 -6.96 -18.23
N CYS A 46 -27.22 -5.75 -18.58
CA CYS A 46 -27.74 -4.75 -17.66
C CYS A 46 -29.14 -4.33 -18.07
N CYS A 47 -29.42 -3.04 -18.13
CA CYS A 47 -30.76 -2.51 -18.43
C CYS A 47 -31.24 -2.95 -19.85
N GLY A 48 -32.50 -3.31 -19.95
CA GLY A 48 -33.11 -3.78 -21.19
C GLY A 48 -32.85 -5.24 -21.54
N THR A 49 -31.88 -5.93 -20.85
CA THR A 49 -31.63 -7.35 -21.11
C THR A 49 -32.70 -8.22 -20.49
N THR A 50 -33.17 -9.20 -21.26
CA THR A 50 -34.15 -10.22 -20.85
C THR A 50 -33.51 -11.59 -20.80
N PRO A 51 -34.18 -12.61 -20.25
CA PRO A 51 -33.69 -13.98 -20.31
C PRO A 51 -33.37 -14.48 -21.72
N GLU A 52 -34.08 -13.96 -22.75
CA GLU A 52 -33.82 -14.30 -24.15
C GLU A 52 -32.48 -13.77 -24.64
N HIS A 53 -32.11 -12.54 -24.29
CA HIS A 53 -30.79 -11.97 -24.57
C HIS A 53 -29.69 -12.86 -24.00
N ILE A 54 -29.82 -13.23 -22.74
CA ILE A 54 -28.83 -14.10 -22.05
C ILE A 54 -28.77 -15.49 -22.71
N ARG A 55 -29.94 -16.06 -23.12
CA ARG A 55 -29.98 -17.35 -23.80
C ARG A 55 -29.25 -17.29 -25.14
N LYS A 56 -29.47 -16.24 -25.93
CA LYS A 56 -28.79 -16.05 -27.21
C LYS A 56 -27.30 -15.88 -27.04
N MET A 57 -26.88 -15.05 -26.08
CA MET A 57 -25.49 -14.87 -25.71
C MET A 57 -24.85 -16.22 -25.34
N THR A 58 -25.42 -16.97 -24.39
CA THR A 58 -24.85 -18.25 -23.93
C THR A 58 -24.78 -19.28 -25.05
N HIS A 59 -25.78 -19.30 -25.93
CA HIS A 59 -25.77 -20.22 -27.08
C HIS A 59 -24.63 -19.87 -28.07
N ARG A 60 -24.42 -18.60 -28.37
CA ARG A 60 -23.35 -18.15 -29.29
C ARG A 60 -21.96 -18.36 -28.71
N LEU A 61 -21.81 -18.19 -27.39
CA LEU A 61 -20.54 -18.33 -26.69
C LEU A 61 -20.23 -19.79 -26.30
N ALA A 62 -21.15 -20.72 -26.52
CA ALA A 62 -20.97 -22.11 -26.15
C ALA A 62 -19.72 -22.72 -26.86
N GLY A 63 -18.81 -23.28 -26.05
CA GLY A 63 -17.58 -23.88 -26.54
C GLY A 63 -16.48 -22.90 -26.95
N ARG A 64 -16.72 -21.57 -26.88
CA ARG A 64 -15.66 -20.56 -27.09
C ARG A 64 -14.66 -20.59 -25.94
N PRO A 65 -13.35 -20.52 -26.21
CA PRO A 65 -12.35 -20.43 -25.17
C PRO A 65 -12.46 -19.08 -24.43
N VAL A 66 -12.33 -19.10 -23.10
CA VAL A 66 -12.23 -17.87 -22.31
C VAL A 66 -10.86 -17.24 -22.54
N PRO A 67 -10.80 -15.94 -22.87
CA PRO A 67 -9.53 -15.24 -23.04
C PRO A 67 -8.64 -15.36 -21.80
N VAL A 68 -7.37 -15.70 -22.00
CA VAL A 68 -6.40 -15.76 -20.92
C VAL A 68 -5.58 -14.47 -20.94
N HIS A 69 -5.78 -13.62 -19.94
CA HIS A 69 -4.92 -12.47 -19.73
C HIS A 69 -3.67 -12.89 -18.98
N GLY A 70 -2.52 -12.41 -19.44
CA GLY A 70 -1.29 -12.53 -18.67
C GLY A 70 -1.50 -11.95 -17.27
N ASN A 71 -1.03 -12.68 -16.26
CA ASN A 71 -1.08 -12.16 -14.88
C ASN A 71 0.04 -11.12 -14.77
N PRO A 72 -0.25 -9.82 -14.75
CA PRO A 72 0.82 -8.83 -14.63
C PRO A 72 1.60 -9.11 -13.34
N THR A 73 2.91 -9.13 -13.46
CA THR A 73 3.83 -9.25 -12.32
C THR A 73 4.06 -7.89 -11.66
N GLN A 74 3.03 -7.08 -11.62
CA GLN A 74 3.08 -5.73 -11.05
C GLN A 74 2.96 -5.74 -9.53
N ARG A 75 3.77 -4.92 -8.88
CA ARG A 75 3.57 -4.56 -7.48
C ARG A 75 2.44 -3.55 -7.41
N ALA A 76 1.40 -3.86 -6.70
CA ALA A 76 0.25 -2.98 -6.57
C ALA A 76 -0.40 -3.12 -5.19
N LEU A 77 -0.70 -1.99 -4.57
CA LEU A 77 -1.61 -1.86 -3.44
C LEU A 77 -2.85 -1.10 -3.91
N THR A 78 -4.00 -1.38 -3.35
CA THR A 78 -5.22 -0.69 -3.74
C THR A 78 -6.07 -0.31 -2.53
N SER A 79 -6.82 0.77 -2.67
CA SER A 79 -7.98 1.07 -1.85
C SER A 79 -9.25 0.79 -2.66
N GLU A 80 -10.42 1.19 -2.15
CA GLU A 80 -11.66 1.15 -2.92
C GLU A 80 -11.69 2.18 -4.08
N ARG A 81 -10.85 3.24 -4.01
CA ARG A 81 -10.89 4.40 -4.92
C ARG A 81 -9.64 4.56 -5.76
N ALA A 82 -8.53 3.93 -5.41
CA ALA A 82 -7.24 4.12 -6.09
C ALA A 82 -6.41 2.84 -6.15
N SER A 83 -5.54 2.79 -7.15
CA SER A 83 -4.50 1.77 -7.27
C SER A 83 -3.14 2.45 -7.27
N LEU A 84 -2.25 2.00 -6.40
CA LEU A 84 -0.85 2.41 -6.36
C LEU A 84 -0.01 1.27 -6.95
N THR A 85 0.52 1.48 -8.13
CA THR A 85 1.51 0.57 -8.74
C THR A 85 2.90 1.13 -8.55
N PHE A 86 3.89 0.26 -8.36
CA PHE A 86 5.27 0.67 -8.17
C PHE A 86 6.26 -0.40 -8.60
N ASP A 87 7.46 0.03 -8.93
CA ASP A 87 8.58 -0.83 -9.31
C ASP A 87 9.82 -0.54 -8.48
N LEU A 88 10.85 -1.39 -8.64
CA LEU A 88 12.09 -1.27 -7.86
C LEU A 88 12.84 0.02 -8.17
N ASP A 89 12.85 0.41 -9.43
CA ASP A 89 13.54 1.62 -9.94
C ASP A 89 12.59 2.81 -10.15
N GLY A 90 11.30 2.63 -9.78
CA GLY A 90 10.30 3.67 -9.86
C GLY A 90 10.49 4.77 -8.80
N PRO A 91 9.60 5.78 -8.80
CA PRO A 91 9.60 6.84 -7.80
C PRO A 91 9.56 6.30 -6.37
N PHE A 92 10.32 6.93 -5.47
CA PHE A 92 10.33 6.58 -4.06
C PHE A 92 8.98 6.85 -3.40
N LEU A 93 8.53 5.95 -2.52
CA LEU A 93 7.25 6.03 -1.83
C LEU A 93 7.42 6.31 -0.34
N ILE A 94 6.51 7.10 0.22
CA ILE A 94 6.46 7.37 1.66
C ILE A 94 5.27 6.62 2.26
N VAL A 95 5.54 5.79 3.26
CA VAL A 95 4.53 5.15 4.10
C VAL A 95 4.38 6.01 5.35
N GLY A 96 3.22 6.66 5.48
CA GLY A 96 2.95 7.60 6.57
C GLY A 96 2.76 6.88 7.90
N GLU A 97 3.54 7.25 8.94
CA GLU A 97 3.63 6.56 10.24
C GLU A 97 2.83 7.23 11.37
N ARG A 98 2.04 8.27 11.07
CA ARG A 98 1.46 9.07 12.17
C ARG A 98 0.26 8.42 12.85
N ILE A 99 -0.44 7.50 12.20
CA ILE A 99 -1.59 6.76 12.76
C ILE A 99 -1.07 5.57 13.59
N ASN A 100 -0.43 5.91 14.70
CA ASN A 100 0.12 4.96 15.65
C ASN A 100 0.10 5.61 17.04
N PRO A 101 -0.60 5.02 18.05
CA PRO A 101 -0.73 5.61 19.38
C PRO A 101 0.56 5.54 20.21
N THR A 102 1.58 4.80 19.81
CA THR A 102 2.83 4.66 20.56
C THR A 102 3.48 6.02 20.79
N GLY A 103 3.65 6.37 22.06
CA GLY A 103 4.26 7.65 22.47
C GLY A 103 3.39 8.90 22.29
N LYS A 104 2.16 8.78 21.75
CA LYS A 104 1.27 9.91 21.46
C LYS A 104 0.09 9.98 22.47
N LYS A 105 0.31 10.60 23.63
CA LYS A 105 -0.66 10.67 24.74
C LYS A 105 -2.04 11.20 24.31
N LYS A 106 -2.08 12.25 23.45
CA LYS A 106 -3.34 12.83 22.99
C LYS A 106 -4.13 11.82 22.15
N LEU A 107 -3.49 11.16 21.19
CA LEU A 107 -4.12 10.11 20.37
C LEU A 107 -4.61 8.94 21.23
N GLN A 108 -3.79 8.49 22.19
CA GLN A 108 -4.18 7.43 23.13
C GLN A 108 -5.42 7.79 23.95
N GLN A 109 -5.53 9.06 24.37
CA GLN A 109 -6.69 9.54 25.12
C GLN A 109 -7.95 9.53 24.26
N GLU A 110 -7.90 10.10 23.05
CA GLU A 110 -9.05 10.14 22.13
C GLU A 110 -9.54 8.73 21.77
N LEU A 111 -8.61 7.81 21.49
CA LEU A 111 -8.98 6.42 21.20
C LEU A 111 -9.68 5.74 22.40
N ARG A 112 -9.26 6.00 23.65
CA ARG A 112 -9.95 5.48 24.83
C ARG A 112 -11.35 6.08 25.01
N GLU A 113 -11.56 7.30 24.57
CA GLU A 113 -12.85 8.01 24.57
C GLU A 113 -13.74 7.62 23.38
N GLY A 114 -13.23 6.76 22.45
CA GLY A 114 -13.94 6.32 21.26
C GLY A 114 -13.97 7.37 20.13
N SER A 115 -13.12 8.39 20.19
CA SER A 115 -12.97 9.40 19.13
C SER A 115 -11.85 9.02 18.16
N PHE A 116 -12.09 9.26 16.87
CA PHE A 116 -11.15 9.04 15.76
C PHE A 116 -10.80 10.33 15.02
N GLU A 117 -11.10 11.50 15.60
CA GLU A 117 -10.85 12.80 14.95
C GLU A 117 -9.38 13.00 14.61
N LEU A 118 -8.46 12.69 15.53
CA LEU A 118 -7.02 12.75 15.24
C LEU A 118 -6.56 11.70 14.22
N VAL A 119 -7.19 10.55 14.19
CA VAL A 119 -6.88 9.50 13.19
C VAL A 119 -7.20 10.00 11.79
N THR A 120 -8.41 10.54 11.59
CA THR A 120 -8.85 11.10 10.30
C THR A 120 -8.04 12.32 9.92
N GLN A 121 -7.76 13.22 10.87
CA GLN A 121 -6.89 14.37 10.63
C GLN A 121 -5.49 13.93 10.18
N PHE A 122 -4.88 12.95 10.87
CA PHE A 122 -3.56 12.45 10.47
C PHE A 122 -3.58 11.75 9.11
N ALA A 123 -4.66 11.08 8.75
CA ALA A 123 -4.80 10.48 7.43
C ALA A 123 -4.77 11.54 6.32
N GLN A 124 -5.59 12.59 6.45
CA GLN A 124 -5.66 13.69 5.49
C GLN A 124 -4.35 14.47 5.42
N GLU A 125 -3.79 14.87 6.56
CA GLU A 125 -2.52 15.61 6.61
C GLU A 125 -1.37 14.82 5.95
N GLN A 126 -1.31 13.51 6.14
CA GLN A 126 -0.26 12.68 5.54
C GLN A 126 -0.45 12.54 4.02
N GLU A 127 -1.68 12.41 3.51
CA GLU A 127 -1.98 12.42 2.09
C GLU A 127 -1.57 13.75 1.45
N GLU A 128 -1.98 14.88 2.04
CA GLU A 128 -1.61 16.23 1.60
C GLU A 128 -0.10 16.49 1.61
N ARG A 129 0.64 15.80 2.49
CA ARG A 129 2.09 15.89 2.62
C ARG A 129 2.87 14.90 1.75
N GLY A 130 2.17 14.18 0.85
CA GLY A 130 2.77 13.31 -0.14
C GLY A 130 3.05 11.88 0.34
N ALA A 131 2.39 11.40 1.38
CA ALA A 131 2.34 9.97 1.66
C ALA A 131 1.69 9.23 0.49
N SER A 132 2.20 8.05 0.18
CA SER A 132 1.68 7.17 -0.87
C SER A 132 0.87 6.01 -0.28
N ILE A 133 1.14 5.66 0.98
CA ILE A 133 0.53 4.58 1.75
C ILE A 133 0.38 5.12 3.19
N LEU A 134 -0.68 4.72 3.90
CA LEU A 134 -0.80 5.03 5.33
C LEU A 134 -0.65 3.75 6.15
N ASP A 135 0.27 3.79 7.12
CA ASP A 135 0.44 2.74 8.10
C ASP A 135 -0.50 2.99 9.28
N VAL A 136 -1.35 2.01 9.57
CA VAL A 136 -2.39 2.09 10.61
C VAL A 136 -2.09 1.08 11.71
N ASN A 137 -1.75 1.59 12.89
CA ASN A 137 -1.50 0.82 14.10
C ASN A 137 -2.44 1.28 15.22
N MET A 138 -3.09 0.33 15.88
CA MET A 138 -3.99 0.58 17.02
C MET A 138 -3.53 -0.12 18.30
N GLY A 139 -2.29 -0.64 18.32
CA GLY A 139 -1.72 -1.36 19.46
C GLY A 139 -1.44 -0.45 20.65
N MET A 140 -2.27 -0.55 21.69
CA MET A 140 -2.05 0.11 22.97
C MET A 140 -2.71 -0.67 24.13
N SER A 141 -2.18 -0.49 25.33
CA SER A 141 -2.73 -1.17 26.51
C SER A 141 -4.13 -0.66 26.89
N GLY A 142 -5.01 -1.57 27.28
CA GLY A 142 -6.31 -1.26 27.86
C GLY A 142 -7.44 -0.99 26.86
N ILE A 143 -7.27 -1.41 25.60
CA ILE A 143 -8.32 -1.38 24.58
C ILE A 143 -8.44 -2.73 23.89
N ASP A 144 -9.57 -2.94 23.19
CA ASP A 144 -9.73 -4.02 22.21
C ASP A 144 -9.12 -3.57 20.88
N GLU A 145 -7.87 -3.99 20.61
CA GLU A 145 -7.14 -3.60 19.39
C GLU A 145 -7.90 -3.97 18.12
N LYS A 146 -8.58 -5.12 18.11
CA LYS A 146 -9.34 -5.57 16.94
C LYS A 146 -10.50 -4.64 16.63
N ALA A 147 -11.32 -4.32 17.62
CA ALA A 147 -12.44 -3.40 17.46
C ALA A 147 -11.94 -2.01 17.01
N MET A 148 -10.86 -1.51 17.62
CA MET A 148 -10.26 -0.21 17.26
C MET A 148 -9.67 -0.21 15.86
N MET A 149 -8.99 -1.28 15.44
CA MET A 149 -8.44 -1.41 14.09
C MET A 149 -9.55 -1.37 13.04
N LEU A 150 -10.64 -2.10 13.26
CA LEU A 150 -11.76 -2.12 12.30
C LEU A 150 -12.42 -0.75 12.16
N GLN A 151 -12.61 -0.05 13.27
CA GLN A 151 -13.17 1.29 13.24
C GLN A 151 -12.18 2.29 12.61
N ALA A 152 -10.90 2.20 12.93
CA ALA A 152 -9.87 3.04 12.30
C ALA A 152 -9.83 2.84 10.78
N LEU A 153 -9.96 1.60 10.28
CA LEU A 153 -10.01 1.33 8.85
C LEU A 153 -11.23 1.98 8.19
N GLU A 154 -12.40 1.92 8.82
CA GLU A 154 -13.63 2.56 8.33
C GLU A 154 -13.47 4.08 8.25
N GLU A 155 -13.00 4.71 9.33
CA GLU A 155 -12.78 6.15 9.40
C GLU A 155 -11.72 6.63 8.40
N VAL A 156 -10.58 5.94 8.31
CA VAL A 156 -9.48 6.31 7.40
C VAL A 156 -9.89 6.15 5.94
N THR A 157 -10.53 5.04 5.56
CA THR A 157 -11.00 4.84 4.19
C THR A 157 -12.09 5.82 3.77
N GLY A 158 -12.83 6.38 4.74
CA GLY A 158 -13.80 7.44 4.51
C GLY A 158 -13.18 8.76 4.04
N VAL A 159 -11.98 9.09 4.49
CA VAL A 159 -11.35 10.41 4.30
C VAL A 159 -10.15 10.43 3.36
N THR A 160 -9.56 9.29 3.00
CA THR A 160 -8.41 9.19 2.08
C THR A 160 -8.65 8.17 0.98
N LYS A 161 -7.98 8.35 -0.15
CA LYS A 161 -7.92 7.35 -1.23
C LYS A 161 -6.68 6.48 -1.19
N LEU A 162 -5.75 6.74 -0.27
CA LEU A 162 -4.48 6.00 -0.20
C LEU A 162 -4.70 4.55 0.23
N PRO A 163 -3.92 3.59 -0.30
CA PRO A 163 -3.89 2.23 0.21
C PRO A 163 -3.30 2.19 1.63
N LEU A 164 -3.72 1.18 2.40
CA LEU A 164 -3.33 1.05 3.80
C LEU A 164 -2.35 -0.09 4.04
N SER A 165 -1.42 0.16 4.95
CA SER A 165 -0.60 -0.83 5.64
C SER A 165 -1.25 -1.11 6.99
N ILE A 166 -1.58 -2.38 7.24
CA ILE A 166 -2.22 -2.82 8.49
C ILE A 166 -1.10 -3.29 9.42
N ASP A 167 -0.82 -2.49 10.45
CA ASP A 167 0.25 -2.76 11.40
C ASP A 167 -0.32 -3.33 12.71
N SER A 168 -0.21 -4.63 12.86
CA SER A 168 -0.56 -5.33 14.10
C SER A 168 0.29 -6.58 14.29
N SER A 169 0.64 -6.87 15.53
CA SER A 169 1.31 -8.12 15.93
C SER A 169 0.35 -9.29 16.13
N HIS A 170 -0.96 -9.05 16.13
CA HIS A 170 -2.00 -10.05 16.40
C HIS A 170 -2.59 -10.61 15.11
N VAL A 171 -2.55 -11.93 14.97
CA VAL A 171 -3.02 -12.64 13.77
C VAL A 171 -4.51 -12.44 13.54
N ASP A 172 -5.31 -12.45 14.59
CA ASP A 172 -6.77 -12.28 14.53
C ASP A 172 -7.18 -10.84 14.17
N VAL A 173 -6.39 -9.84 14.58
CA VAL A 173 -6.55 -8.44 14.15
C VAL A 173 -6.26 -8.33 12.65
N GLN A 174 -5.15 -8.89 12.19
CA GLN A 174 -4.77 -8.90 10.76
C GLN A 174 -5.84 -9.60 9.91
N GLU A 175 -6.32 -10.78 10.32
CA GLU A 175 -7.33 -11.52 9.54
C GLU A 175 -8.63 -10.74 9.40
N GLU A 176 -9.14 -10.18 10.49
CA GLU A 176 -10.40 -9.45 10.45
C GLU A 176 -10.27 -8.12 9.71
N ALA A 177 -9.14 -7.43 9.84
CA ALA A 177 -8.83 -6.22 9.09
C ALA A 177 -8.77 -6.50 7.58
N LEU A 178 -8.06 -7.55 7.15
CA LEU A 178 -7.98 -7.96 5.75
C LEU A 178 -9.34 -8.36 5.15
N ARG A 179 -10.21 -8.95 5.96
CA ARG A 179 -11.57 -9.31 5.55
C ARG A 179 -12.43 -8.07 5.23
N ARG A 180 -12.23 -6.99 5.97
CA ARG A 180 -13.03 -5.76 5.90
C ARG A 180 -12.46 -4.70 4.97
N TYR A 181 -11.15 -4.69 4.80
CA TYR A 181 -10.50 -3.68 3.98
C TYR A 181 -10.91 -3.81 2.49
N PRO A 182 -11.46 -2.74 1.89
CA PRO A 182 -12.01 -2.79 0.53
C PRO A 182 -10.92 -2.59 -0.55
N GLY A 183 -9.80 -3.32 -0.44
CA GLY A 183 -8.68 -3.18 -1.35
C GLY A 183 -7.62 -4.26 -1.14
N ARG A 184 -6.50 -4.11 -1.82
CA ARG A 184 -5.30 -4.93 -1.61
C ARG A 184 -4.39 -4.26 -0.59
N ALA A 185 -4.46 -4.72 0.65
CA ALA A 185 -3.68 -4.18 1.76
C ALA A 185 -2.21 -4.62 1.76
N LEU A 186 -1.40 -3.90 2.53
CA LEU A 186 -0.07 -4.30 2.96
C LEU A 186 -0.13 -4.80 4.40
N ILE A 187 0.27 -6.03 4.66
CA ILE A 187 0.42 -6.56 6.02
C ILE A 187 1.74 -6.06 6.60
N ASN A 188 1.72 -5.41 7.74
CA ASN A 188 2.91 -5.02 8.49
C ASN A 188 2.88 -5.74 9.86
N SER A 189 3.65 -6.80 10.08
CA SER A 189 4.59 -7.48 9.19
C SER A 189 4.55 -8.99 9.42
N ILE A 190 5.21 -9.75 8.56
CA ILE A 190 5.41 -11.20 8.72
C ILE A 190 6.90 -11.46 8.98
N SER A 191 7.21 -12.09 10.11
CA SER A 191 8.55 -12.52 10.51
C SER A 191 8.65 -14.05 10.55
N LEU A 192 9.85 -14.60 10.73
CA LEU A 192 10.07 -16.05 10.89
C LEU A 192 9.77 -16.54 12.32
N GLU A 193 9.05 -15.77 13.12
CA GLU A 193 8.53 -16.21 14.42
C GLU A 193 7.44 -17.26 14.20
N SER A 194 7.66 -18.47 14.72
CA SER A 194 6.87 -19.68 14.39
C SER A 194 5.36 -19.49 14.51
N GLU A 195 4.91 -18.80 15.56
CA GLU A 195 3.48 -18.59 15.81
C GLU A 195 2.82 -17.69 14.75
N LYS A 196 3.53 -16.67 14.27
CA LYS A 196 3.03 -15.71 13.28
C LYS A 196 3.21 -16.23 11.86
N PHE A 197 4.39 -16.80 11.57
CA PHE A 197 4.79 -17.23 10.24
C PHE A 197 3.81 -18.22 9.62
N GLU A 198 3.48 -19.30 10.35
CA GLU A 198 2.61 -20.37 9.87
C GLU A 198 1.14 -19.95 9.71
N LYS A 199 0.73 -18.85 10.35
CA LYS A 199 -0.64 -18.33 10.28
C LYS A 199 -0.78 -17.16 9.29
N LEU A 200 0.11 -16.16 9.36
CA LEU A 200 -0.02 -14.92 8.58
C LEU A 200 0.31 -15.11 7.11
N LEU A 201 1.28 -15.97 6.76
CA LEU A 201 1.65 -16.16 5.36
C LEU A 201 0.51 -16.81 4.52
N PRO A 202 -0.19 -17.86 5.03
CA PRO A 202 -1.40 -18.34 4.36
C PRO A 202 -2.53 -17.31 4.31
N LEU A 203 -2.67 -16.43 5.31
CA LEU A 203 -3.65 -15.33 5.28
C LEU A 203 -3.32 -14.31 4.19
N ALA A 204 -2.06 -13.90 4.05
CA ALA A 204 -1.62 -13.02 2.97
C ALA A 204 -2.01 -13.60 1.60
N LYS A 205 -1.77 -14.92 1.40
CA LYS A 205 -2.18 -15.62 0.18
C LYS A 205 -3.71 -15.66 0.01
N LYS A 206 -4.45 -15.98 1.08
CA LYS A 206 -5.92 -16.09 1.06
C LYS A 206 -6.60 -14.79 0.63
N TYR A 207 -6.14 -13.67 1.16
CA TYR A 207 -6.71 -12.34 0.89
C TYR A 207 -6.01 -11.61 -0.28
N GLY A 208 -4.96 -12.19 -0.86
CA GLY A 208 -4.20 -11.58 -1.95
C GLY A 208 -3.42 -10.34 -1.53
N ALA A 209 -3.14 -10.19 -0.24
CA ALA A 209 -2.41 -9.05 0.32
C ALA A 209 -0.92 -9.10 -0.03
N MET A 210 -0.28 -7.93 -0.10
CA MET A 210 1.16 -7.82 -0.01
C MET A 210 1.58 -7.84 1.47
N PHE A 211 2.84 -8.12 1.74
CA PHE A 211 3.33 -8.07 3.12
C PHE A 211 4.74 -7.52 3.24
N VAL A 212 4.98 -6.85 4.36
CA VAL A 212 6.33 -6.50 4.83
C VAL A 212 6.94 -7.75 5.44
N LEU A 213 8.06 -8.21 4.87
CA LEU A 213 8.90 -9.26 5.42
C LEU A 213 9.84 -8.64 6.43
N LEU A 214 9.63 -8.94 7.72
CA LEU A 214 10.50 -8.49 8.80
C LEU A 214 11.51 -9.60 9.13
N PRO A 215 12.83 -9.38 8.93
CA PRO A 215 13.83 -10.43 9.10
C PRO A 215 14.18 -10.69 10.57
N LEU A 216 13.17 -11.12 11.33
CA LEU A 216 13.27 -11.60 12.71
C LEU A 216 12.92 -13.09 12.77
N SER A 217 13.38 -13.78 13.81
CA SER A 217 13.06 -15.17 14.12
C SER A 217 12.73 -15.34 15.61
N ASP A 218 12.41 -16.56 16.02
CA ASP A 218 12.22 -16.88 17.44
C ASP A 218 13.49 -16.62 18.29
N GLU A 219 14.67 -16.54 17.67
CA GLU A 219 15.93 -16.16 18.32
C GLU A 219 16.09 -14.62 18.45
N GLY A 220 15.13 -13.84 17.92
CA GLY A 220 15.14 -12.38 17.91
C GLY A 220 15.83 -11.77 16.70
N LEU A 221 16.61 -10.70 16.92
CA LEU A 221 17.34 -9.98 15.88
C LEU A 221 18.46 -10.81 15.27
N PRO A 222 18.66 -10.77 13.94
CA PRO A 222 19.80 -11.45 13.29
C PRO A 222 21.14 -10.88 13.79
N LYS A 223 22.11 -11.75 14.04
CA LYS A 223 23.43 -11.40 14.58
C LYS A 223 24.33 -10.70 13.57
N ASN A 224 24.06 -10.89 12.28
CA ASN A 224 24.85 -10.35 11.18
C ASN A 224 24.06 -10.38 9.87
N LEU A 225 24.63 -9.79 8.82
CA LEU A 225 24.03 -9.71 7.49
C LEU A 225 23.70 -11.08 6.89
N ASN A 226 24.58 -12.09 7.06
CA ASN A 226 24.36 -13.43 6.48
C ASN A 226 23.14 -14.11 7.12
N GLU A 227 22.98 -14.01 8.42
CA GLU A 227 21.81 -14.53 9.14
C GLU A 227 20.54 -13.78 8.71
N LYS A 228 20.60 -12.45 8.58
CA LYS A 228 19.50 -11.63 8.06
C LYS A 228 19.07 -12.10 6.67
N ILE A 229 20.01 -12.29 5.76
CA ILE A 229 19.74 -12.79 4.39
C ILE A 229 19.14 -14.20 4.45
N SER A 230 19.66 -15.09 5.28
CA SER A 230 19.11 -16.44 5.44
C SER A 230 17.65 -16.44 5.89
N ILE A 231 17.28 -15.55 6.82
CA ILE A 231 15.88 -15.38 7.25
C ILE A 231 15.00 -14.87 6.08
N ILE A 232 15.49 -13.87 5.36
CA ILE A 232 14.78 -13.33 4.17
C ILE A 232 14.52 -14.45 3.16
N GLU A 233 15.56 -15.23 2.81
CA GLU A 233 15.44 -16.32 1.83
C GLU A 233 14.45 -17.40 2.26
N LYS A 234 14.43 -17.77 3.54
CA LYS A 234 13.49 -18.76 4.09
C LYS A 234 12.03 -18.28 3.95
N ILE A 235 11.74 -17.04 4.32
CA ILE A 235 10.38 -16.49 4.21
C ILE A 235 9.97 -16.35 2.74
N VAL A 236 10.87 -15.87 1.88
CA VAL A 236 10.62 -15.76 0.43
C VAL A 236 10.35 -17.15 -0.17
N ALA A 237 11.16 -18.15 0.13
CA ALA A 237 10.97 -19.51 -0.38
C ALA A 237 9.60 -20.06 0.00
N ARG A 238 9.19 -19.90 1.26
CA ARG A 238 7.89 -20.36 1.73
C ARG A 238 6.72 -19.62 1.07
N ALA A 239 6.84 -18.31 0.86
CA ALA A 239 5.83 -17.54 0.14
C ALA A 239 5.67 -18.03 -1.30
N LEU A 240 6.77 -18.31 -2.00
CA LEU A 240 6.76 -18.84 -3.36
C LEU A 240 6.14 -20.25 -3.41
N GLU A 241 6.43 -21.14 -2.45
CA GLU A 241 5.80 -22.45 -2.31
C GLU A 241 4.27 -22.36 -2.18
N LEU A 242 3.78 -21.35 -1.46
CA LEU A 242 2.34 -21.07 -1.34
C LEU A 242 1.75 -20.44 -2.61
N GLY A 243 2.56 -20.22 -3.65
CA GLY A 243 2.14 -19.63 -4.92
C GLY A 243 1.96 -18.10 -4.86
N MET A 244 2.59 -17.43 -3.91
CA MET A 244 2.80 -15.98 -3.93
C MET A 244 3.95 -15.65 -4.90
N LYS A 245 4.13 -14.36 -5.19
CA LYS A 245 5.20 -13.88 -6.08
C LYS A 245 6.16 -12.98 -5.31
N LYS A 246 7.38 -12.80 -5.80
CA LYS A 246 8.31 -11.81 -5.25
C LYS A 246 7.73 -10.39 -5.27
N THR A 247 6.82 -10.11 -6.20
CA THR A 247 6.09 -8.84 -6.28
C THR A 247 5.06 -8.62 -5.18
N ASP A 248 4.78 -9.63 -4.37
CA ASP A 248 3.88 -9.53 -3.20
C ASP A 248 4.65 -9.22 -1.91
N ILE A 249 6.00 -9.16 -1.99
CA ILE A 249 6.90 -9.08 -0.83
C ILE A 249 7.65 -7.76 -0.82
N ILE A 250 7.65 -7.09 0.33
CA ILE A 250 8.45 -5.90 0.62
C ILE A 250 9.32 -6.22 1.83
N VAL A 251 10.64 -6.22 1.68
CA VAL A 251 11.56 -6.59 2.77
C VAL A 251 11.86 -5.38 3.63
N ASP A 252 11.68 -5.48 4.94
CA ASP A 252 12.18 -4.48 5.89
C ASP A 252 13.71 -4.61 6.02
N GLY A 253 14.41 -3.52 5.74
CA GLY A 253 15.87 -3.45 5.89
C GLY A 253 16.35 -3.63 7.33
N LEU A 254 15.45 -3.60 8.30
CA LEU A 254 15.70 -3.74 9.74
C LEU A 254 16.78 -2.77 10.22
N VAL A 255 16.39 -1.50 10.33
CA VAL A 255 17.28 -0.39 10.71
C VAL A 255 17.53 -0.40 12.22
N ALA A 256 18.76 -0.66 12.62
CA ALA A 256 19.21 -0.44 13.98
C ALA A 256 19.78 0.98 14.16
N THR A 257 19.86 1.46 15.41
CA THR A 257 20.44 2.79 15.67
C THR A 257 21.96 2.77 15.58
N VAL A 258 22.53 3.77 14.89
CA VAL A 258 23.99 3.95 14.82
C VAL A 258 24.62 4.24 16.19
N GLY A 259 23.81 4.70 17.17
CA GLY A 259 24.25 4.89 18.55
C GLY A 259 24.61 3.58 19.26
N ALA A 260 23.92 2.48 18.92
CA ALA A 260 24.19 1.16 19.50
C ALA A 260 25.11 0.30 18.60
N ASN A 261 24.97 0.40 17.29
CA ASN A 261 25.77 -0.35 16.31
C ASN A 261 26.33 0.59 15.23
N LYS A 262 27.62 0.84 15.22
CA LYS A 262 28.29 1.71 14.25
C LYS A 262 28.17 1.21 12.80
N GLN A 263 27.94 -0.08 12.57
CA GLN A 263 27.75 -0.68 11.25
C GLN A 263 26.28 -0.69 10.79
N ALA A 264 25.34 -0.28 11.63
CA ALA A 264 23.91 -0.38 11.37
C ALA A 264 23.49 0.19 10.00
N ALA A 265 23.97 1.38 9.67
CA ALA A 265 23.66 1.99 8.38
C ALA A 265 24.19 1.14 7.22
N LEU A 266 25.45 0.71 7.26
CA LEU A 266 26.09 -0.08 6.21
C LEU A 266 25.40 -1.45 6.04
N GLU A 267 25.07 -2.12 7.12
CA GLU A 267 24.36 -3.40 7.09
C GLU A 267 22.97 -3.25 6.46
N THR A 268 22.26 -2.17 6.78
CA THR A 268 20.95 -1.91 6.17
C THR A 268 21.09 -1.62 4.67
N LEU A 269 22.07 -0.79 4.26
CA LEU A 269 22.32 -0.49 2.85
C LEU A 269 22.69 -1.76 2.05
N GLU A 270 23.49 -2.67 2.62
CA GLU A 270 23.81 -3.94 1.98
C GLU A 270 22.58 -4.87 1.88
N THR A 271 21.72 -4.86 2.90
CA THR A 271 20.42 -5.58 2.84
C THR A 271 19.55 -5.06 1.68
N ILE A 272 19.44 -3.74 1.54
CA ILE A 272 18.67 -3.09 0.47
C ILE A 272 19.25 -3.47 -0.91
N ARG A 273 20.57 -3.38 -1.09
CA ARG A 273 21.24 -3.77 -2.34
C ARG A 273 21.04 -5.25 -2.68
N TYR A 274 21.13 -6.12 -1.67
CA TYR A 274 20.86 -7.54 -1.84
C TYR A 274 19.42 -7.77 -2.34
N CYS A 275 18.44 -7.17 -1.68
CA CYS A 275 17.01 -7.29 -2.04
C CYS A 275 16.75 -6.77 -3.46
N HIS A 276 17.23 -5.57 -3.78
CA HIS A 276 17.08 -4.97 -5.11
C HIS A 276 17.63 -5.88 -6.21
N ARG A 277 18.86 -6.39 -6.07
CA ARG A 277 19.48 -7.33 -7.03
C ARG A 277 18.70 -8.64 -7.19
N ASN A 278 17.95 -9.06 -6.15
CA ASN A 278 17.13 -10.27 -6.17
C ASN A 278 15.66 -10.01 -6.55
N GLY A 279 15.32 -8.81 -7.01
CA GLY A 279 13.97 -8.46 -7.46
C GLY A 279 12.95 -8.30 -6.33
N LEU A 280 13.41 -7.94 -5.13
CA LEU A 280 12.58 -7.70 -3.94
C LEU A 280 12.52 -6.20 -3.64
N ALA A 281 11.31 -5.68 -3.46
CA ALA A 281 11.10 -4.33 -2.96
C ALA A 281 11.52 -4.23 -1.48
N THR A 282 11.88 -3.03 -1.04
CA THR A 282 12.36 -2.81 0.33
C THR A 282 11.65 -1.64 1.00
N THR A 283 11.48 -1.74 2.30
CA THR A 283 11.06 -0.67 3.20
C THR A 283 11.99 -0.57 4.39
N CYS A 284 11.85 0.47 5.19
CA CYS A 284 12.47 0.54 6.52
C CYS A 284 11.78 1.58 7.41
N GLY A 285 11.80 1.34 8.72
CA GLY A 285 11.49 2.35 9.73
C GLY A 285 12.64 3.34 9.85
N LEU A 286 12.59 4.41 9.06
CA LEU A 286 13.70 5.32 8.84
C LEU A 286 14.23 5.96 10.12
N SER A 287 13.34 6.39 11.01
CA SER A 287 13.66 7.13 12.23
C SER A 287 14.51 6.35 13.23
N ASN A 288 14.60 5.04 13.11
CA ASN A 288 15.39 4.19 14.01
C ASN A 288 16.90 4.46 13.91
N ILE A 289 17.40 4.83 12.71
CA ILE A 289 18.83 5.04 12.47
C ILE A 289 19.45 6.08 13.41
N SER A 290 18.70 7.13 13.73
CA SER A 290 19.15 8.27 14.54
C SER A 290 18.64 8.26 15.99
N PHE A 291 18.06 7.14 16.45
CA PHE A 291 17.51 7.07 17.80
C PHE A 291 18.59 7.41 18.85
N GLY A 292 18.27 8.35 19.75
CA GLY A 292 19.19 8.81 20.79
C GLY A 292 20.23 9.85 20.34
N LEU A 293 20.26 10.25 19.07
CA LEU A 293 21.17 11.28 18.56
C LEU A 293 20.52 12.68 18.60
N PRO A 294 21.32 13.76 18.70
CA PRO A 294 20.87 15.11 18.43
C PRO A 294 20.65 15.31 16.91
N GLU A 295 19.94 16.37 16.52
CA GLU A 295 19.72 16.76 15.11
C GLU A 295 19.33 15.61 14.20
N ARG A 296 18.39 14.79 14.67
CA ARG A 296 17.95 13.53 14.01
C ARG A 296 17.54 13.73 12.55
N SER A 297 16.98 14.88 12.20
CA SER A 297 16.55 15.20 10.84
C SER A 297 17.69 15.13 9.82
N CYS A 298 18.88 15.65 10.20
CA CYS A 298 20.05 15.59 9.33
C CYS A 298 20.50 14.14 9.06
N VAL A 299 20.58 13.33 10.14
CA VAL A 299 20.98 11.91 10.01
C VAL A 299 19.96 11.12 9.21
N ASN A 300 18.67 11.31 9.48
CA ASN A 300 17.59 10.64 8.77
C ASN A 300 17.60 10.97 7.27
N SER A 301 17.76 12.24 6.91
CA SER A 301 17.76 12.66 5.50
C SER A 301 19.01 12.16 4.76
N ALA A 302 20.18 12.22 5.38
CA ALA A 302 21.41 11.68 4.79
C ALA A 302 21.31 10.16 4.58
N PHE A 303 20.83 9.41 5.59
CA PHE A 303 20.64 7.98 5.49
C PHE A 303 19.59 7.62 4.42
N LEU A 304 18.47 8.36 4.34
CA LEU A 304 17.45 8.17 3.32
C LEU A 304 18.04 8.30 1.91
N THR A 305 18.80 9.35 1.65
CA THR A 305 19.47 9.55 0.34
C THR A 305 20.37 8.37 -0.02
N MET A 306 21.20 7.90 0.93
CA MET A 306 22.05 6.73 0.73
C MET A 306 21.23 5.45 0.49
N ALA A 307 20.12 5.28 1.17
CA ALA A 307 19.24 4.12 1.05
C ALA A 307 18.52 4.12 -0.31
N ILE A 308 17.98 5.25 -0.76
CA ILE A 308 17.37 5.40 -2.09
C ILE A 308 18.40 5.09 -3.18
N ALA A 309 19.61 5.63 -3.07
CA ALA A 309 20.71 5.33 -4.00
C ALA A 309 21.15 3.84 -3.95
N SER A 310 20.83 3.12 -2.89
CA SER A 310 21.07 1.68 -2.76
C SER A 310 19.90 0.81 -3.27
N GLY A 311 18.79 1.41 -3.72
CA GLY A 311 17.62 0.70 -4.25
C GLY A 311 16.43 0.60 -3.27
N LEU A 312 16.37 1.44 -2.23
CA LEU A 312 15.22 1.49 -1.32
C LEU A 312 13.97 1.93 -2.08
N THR A 313 12.90 1.13 -1.99
CA THR A 313 11.64 1.39 -2.71
C THR A 313 10.73 2.34 -1.96
N MET A 314 10.65 2.18 -0.64
CA MET A 314 9.80 3.01 0.23
C MET A 314 10.38 3.10 1.65
N ALA A 315 9.89 4.05 2.46
CA ALA A 315 10.19 4.08 3.89
C ALA A 315 8.95 4.44 4.72
N ILE A 316 8.87 3.84 5.90
CA ILE A 316 7.94 4.23 6.96
C ILE A 316 8.52 5.47 7.61
N ALA A 317 7.87 6.61 7.41
CA ALA A 317 8.38 7.91 7.80
C ALA A 317 7.26 8.93 8.02
N ASN A 318 7.59 10.02 8.70
CA ASN A 318 6.66 11.14 8.87
C ASN A 318 6.74 12.11 7.68
N PRO A 319 5.71 12.18 6.82
CA PRO A 319 5.71 13.06 5.65
C PRO A 319 5.61 14.56 6.00
N SER A 320 5.34 14.90 7.27
CA SER A 320 5.35 16.30 7.73
C SER A 320 6.77 16.87 7.96
N GLN A 321 7.81 16.07 7.76
CA GLN A 321 9.21 16.52 7.85
C GLN A 321 9.71 16.98 6.48
N ASP A 322 9.52 18.25 6.14
CA ASP A 322 9.87 18.83 4.83
C ASP A 322 11.32 18.52 4.39
N ILE A 323 12.28 18.51 5.33
CA ILE A 323 13.69 18.19 5.04
C ILE A 323 13.82 16.75 4.54
N LEU A 324 13.11 15.82 5.18
CA LEU A 324 13.13 14.41 4.81
C LEU A 324 12.48 14.17 3.45
N VAL A 325 11.28 14.73 3.25
CA VAL A 325 10.54 14.61 1.98
C VAL A 325 11.31 15.27 0.84
N GLY A 326 11.90 16.44 1.11
CA GLY A 326 12.77 17.13 0.15
C GLY A 326 14.00 16.29 -0.23
N ALA A 327 14.64 15.62 0.72
CA ALA A 327 15.75 14.72 0.44
C ALA A 327 15.33 13.52 -0.42
N ALA A 328 14.11 12.96 -0.20
CA ALA A 328 13.58 11.87 -1.01
C ALA A 328 13.37 12.29 -2.48
N PHE A 329 12.66 13.40 -2.70
CA PHE A 329 12.39 13.88 -4.07
C PHE A 329 13.65 14.38 -4.78
N ALA A 330 14.59 15.01 -4.06
CA ALA A 330 15.89 15.36 -4.61
C ALA A 330 16.70 14.12 -5.01
N SER A 331 16.61 13.04 -4.23
CA SER A 331 17.27 11.76 -4.57
C SER A 331 16.69 11.16 -5.84
N ASP A 332 15.36 11.14 -5.99
CA ASP A 332 14.70 10.67 -7.21
C ASP A 332 15.10 11.51 -8.43
N LEU A 333 15.16 12.84 -8.28
CA LEU A 333 15.61 13.76 -9.32
C LEU A 333 17.05 13.47 -9.77
N LEU A 334 17.97 13.31 -8.81
CA LEU A 334 19.38 13.01 -9.09
C LEU A 334 19.59 11.62 -9.72
N LEU A 335 18.68 10.69 -9.46
CA LEU A 335 18.66 9.35 -10.07
C LEU A 335 17.88 9.30 -11.39
N ASN A 336 17.37 10.45 -11.87
CA ASN A 336 16.60 10.58 -13.12
C ASN A 336 15.42 9.58 -13.20
N LYS A 337 14.67 9.44 -12.10
CA LYS A 337 13.46 8.60 -12.05
C LYS A 337 12.30 9.29 -12.77
N GLU A 338 11.30 8.51 -13.16
CA GLU A 338 10.12 8.99 -13.87
C GLU A 338 9.44 10.15 -13.13
N ASP A 339 9.10 11.23 -13.85
CA ASP A 339 8.43 12.45 -13.37
C ASP A 339 9.08 13.11 -12.13
N SER A 340 10.34 12.80 -11.87
CA SER A 340 11.05 13.28 -10.66
C SER A 340 11.27 14.79 -10.62
N ASP A 341 11.43 15.43 -11.77
CA ASP A 341 11.54 16.88 -11.93
C ASP A 341 10.24 17.60 -11.57
N ILE A 342 9.11 17.11 -12.10
CA ILE A 342 7.77 17.64 -11.80
C ILE A 342 7.47 17.49 -10.30
N ARG A 343 7.65 16.30 -9.75
CA ARG A 343 7.42 16.00 -8.32
C ARG A 343 8.28 16.88 -7.41
N TYR A 344 9.55 17.11 -7.76
CA TYR A 344 10.44 17.95 -6.97
C TYR A 344 10.02 19.43 -7.01
N ILE A 345 9.64 19.95 -8.19
CA ILE A 345 9.19 21.33 -8.38
C ILE A 345 7.89 21.57 -7.58
N GLU A 346 6.91 20.69 -7.71
CA GLU A 346 5.63 20.79 -6.99
C GLU A 346 5.84 20.77 -5.46
N PHE A 347 6.64 19.83 -4.97
CA PHE A 347 6.98 19.77 -3.55
C PHE A 347 7.67 21.05 -3.07
N SER A 348 8.64 21.57 -3.85
CA SER A 348 9.42 22.76 -3.47
C SER A 348 8.53 24.01 -3.40
N GLY A 349 7.57 24.15 -4.33
CA GLY A 349 6.57 25.20 -4.32
C GLY A 349 5.71 25.16 -3.06
N GLN A 350 5.10 24.01 -2.79
CA GLN A 350 4.28 23.80 -1.59
C GLN A 350 5.06 23.98 -0.27
N ALA A 351 6.32 23.51 -0.21
CA ALA A 351 7.17 23.68 0.96
C ALA A 351 7.50 25.14 1.23
N LYS A 352 7.66 25.96 0.18
CA LYS A 352 7.88 27.41 0.30
C LYS A 352 6.63 28.09 0.84
N GLU A 353 5.45 27.81 0.28
CA GLU A 353 4.17 28.36 0.76
C GLU A 353 3.95 28.06 2.24
N ARG A 354 4.15 26.80 2.67
CA ARG A 354 4.03 26.40 4.07
C ARG A 354 4.97 27.16 5.01
N ARG A 355 6.21 27.47 4.57
CA ARG A 355 7.15 28.26 5.38
C ARG A 355 6.70 29.70 5.50
N GLU A 356 6.27 30.31 4.40
CA GLU A 356 5.72 31.67 4.39
C GLU A 356 4.50 31.80 5.29
N GLU A 357 3.56 30.85 5.26
CA GLU A 357 2.41 30.80 6.18
C GLU A 357 2.82 30.64 7.65
N ALA A 358 3.82 29.79 7.93
CA ALA A 358 4.31 29.58 9.29
C ALA A 358 4.98 30.83 9.85
N ASP A 359 5.74 31.55 9.04
CA ASP A 359 6.39 32.80 9.42
C ASP A 359 5.36 33.93 9.63
N ALA A 360 4.36 34.05 8.74
CA ALA A 360 3.26 35.01 8.91
C ALA A 360 2.44 34.74 10.20
N LYS A 361 2.19 33.48 10.54
CA LYS A 361 1.52 33.12 11.81
C LYS A 361 2.37 33.45 13.03
N LYS A 362 3.70 33.33 12.95
CA LYS A 362 4.59 33.76 14.06
C LYS A 362 4.60 35.26 14.24
N GLU A 363 4.66 36.02 13.15
CA GLU A 363 4.60 37.47 13.18
C GLU A 363 3.26 38.01 13.74
N ALA A 364 2.15 37.33 13.43
CA ALA A 364 0.84 37.70 13.95
C ALA A 364 0.63 37.39 15.45
N LEU A 365 1.49 36.59 16.07
CA LEU A 365 1.45 36.23 17.49
C LEU A 365 2.40 37.07 18.35
N LEU A 366 3.26 37.90 17.75
CA LEU A 366 4.16 38.86 18.38
C LEU A 366 3.55 40.24 18.40
#